data_c7e21d3b003f8b85a6ce20aff7255bb4
#
_entry.id   c7e21d3b003f8b85a6ce20aff7255bb4
#
_cell.length_a   1.000
_cell.length_b   1.000
_cell.length_c   1.000
_cell.angle_alpha   90.00
_cell.angle_beta   90.00
_cell.angle_gamma   90.00
#
_symmetry.space_group_name_H-M   'P 1'
#
loop_
_entity.id
_entity.type
_entity.pdbx_description
1 polymer ?
#
loop_
_entity_poly.entity_id
_entity_poly.type
_entity_poly.pdbx_seq_one_letter_code
_entity_poly.pdbx_strand_id
1 'polypeptide(L)'
;GAQYKRSEKTQRIVNNKLAQTHLNVCVNSSNEHVSATNCGICTKCLRTMMALDSIDQLDQFRTVFDIRQWKKHAWEYKCLQVYKYNTDGFARDNVDFANKHGKSLPFRPFAYLVVYVNWLAHLPFRVIRKIGTLYKK
;
A
#
# COMPACT_ATOMS: atom_id res chain seq x y z
N GLY A 1 -14.56 -13.95 -11.24
CA GLY A 1 -13.63 -12.99 -10.63
C GLY A 1 -14.12 -12.33 -9.34
N ALA A 2 -15.43 -12.28 -9.09
CA ALA A 2 -16.01 -11.62 -7.91
C ALA A 2 -15.89 -12.44 -6.60
N GLN A 3 -15.62 -13.73 -6.69
CA GLN A 3 -15.60 -14.64 -5.54
C GLN A 3 -14.42 -14.48 -4.57
N TYR A 4 -13.33 -13.81 -5.00
CA TYR A 4 -12.11 -13.71 -4.21
C TYR A 4 -11.80 -12.26 -3.87
N LYS A 5 -11.40 -12.04 -2.62
CA LYS A 5 -10.82 -10.78 -2.17
C LYS A 5 -9.50 -10.51 -2.91
N ARG A 6 -9.05 -9.25 -2.92
CA ARG A 6 -7.84 -8.87 -3.67
C ARG A 6 -6.58 -9.53 -3.10
N SER A 7 -6.46 -9.63 -1.80
CA SER A 7 -5.36 -10.33 -1.11
C SER A 7 -5.27 -11.80 -1.50
N GLU A 8 -6.39 -12.49 -1.58
CA GLU A 8 -6.48 -13.88 -2.02
C GLU A 8 -6.08 -14.05 -3.50
N LYS A 9 -6.47 -13.09 -4.37
CA LYS A 9 -6.03 -13.07 -5.76
C LYS A 9 -4.52 -12.92 -5.87
N THR A 10 -3.94 -12.05 -5.04
CA THR A 10 -2.48 -11.88 -4.95
C THR A 10 -1.81 -13.18 -4.51
N GLN A 11 -2.33 -13.86 -3.51
CA GLN A 11 -1.81 -15.15 -3.05
C GLN A 11 -1.82 -16.24 -4.15
N ARG A 12 -2.83 -16.25 -5.00
CA ARG A 12 -2.94 -17.26 -6.08
C ARG A 12 -1.91 -17.10 -7.19
N ILE A 13 -1.37 -15.90 -7.37
CA ILE A 13 -0.40 -15.62 -8.44
C ILE A 13 1.05 -15.71 -7.99
N VAL A 14 1.35 -15.97 -6.69
CA VAL A 14 2.73 -15.94 -6.18
C VAL A 14 3.64 -16.94 -6.87
N ASN A 15 3.15 -18.12 -7.22
CA ASN A 15 3.92 -19.17 -7.90
C ASN A 15 3.97 -19.02 -9.43
N ASN A 16 3.30 -17.99 -9.98
CA ASN A 16 3.29 -17.73 -11.42
C ASN A 16 4.51 -16.90 -11.80
N LYS A 17 5.44 -17.50 -12.56
CA LYS A 17 6.68 -16.83 -13.02
C LYS A 17 6.41 -15.58 -13.86
N LEU A 18 5.38 -15.60 -14.71
CA LEU A 18 4.99 -14.42 -15.50
C LEU A 18 4.50 -13.28 -14.57
N ALA A 19 3.76 -13.59 -13.51
CA ALA A 19 3.37 -12.58 -12.55
C ALA A 19 4.57 -11.99 -11.81
N GLN A 20 5.54 -12.80 -11.41
CA GLN A 20 6.76 -12.35 -10.73
C GLN A 20 7.59 -11.38 -11.57
N THR A 21 7.52 -11.48 -12.91
CA THR A 21 8.33 -10.68 -13.83
C THR A 21 7.57 -9.57 -14.57
N HIS A 22 6.23 -9.68 -14.70
CA HIS A 22 5.43 -8.77 -15.53
C HIS A 22 4.22 -8.16 -14.82
N LEU A 23 4.00 -8.46 -13.52
CA LEU A 23 2.85 -7.90 -12.79
C LEU A 23 2.90 -6.36 -12.80
N ASN A 24 1.88 -5.74 -13.39
CA ASN A 24 1.67 -4.30 -13.35
C ASN A 24 0.35 -4.00 -12.64
N VAL A 25 0.42 -3.34 -11.50
CA VAL A 25 -0.74 -2.89 -10.70
C VAL A 25 -0.77 -1.37 -10.54
N CYS A 26 0.27 -0.69 -11.03
CA CYS A 26 0.47 0.74 -10.83
C CYS A 26 -0.54 1.57 -11.62
N VAL A 27 -1.03 2.66 -11.02
CA VAL A 27 -1.83 3.69 -11.70
C VAL A 27 -0.96 4.80 -12.30
N ASN A 28 0.32 4.86 -11.90
CA ASN A 28 1.30 5.88 -12.31
C ASN A 28 2.41 5.25 -13.16
N SER A 29 2.06 4.34 -14.06
CA SER A 29 3.02 3.59 -14.89
C SER A 29 3.87 4.43 -15.85
N SER A 30 3.61 5.75 -15.96
CA SER A 30 4.34 6.69 -16.80
C SER A 30 5.51 7.40 -16.10
N ASN A 31 5.85 7.07 -14.86
CA ASN A 31 7.00 7.69 -14.18
C ASN A 31 8.31 7.08 -14.70
N GLU A 32 8.96 7.77 -15.61
CA GLU A 32 10.24 7.43 -16.25
C GLU A 32 11.43 7.26 -15.26
N HIS A 33 11.23 7.57 -13.98
CA HIS A 33 12.29 7.57 -12.96
C HIS A 33 12.27 6.34 -12.02
N VAL A 34 11.47 5.33 -12.31
CA VAL A 34 11.34 4.17 -11.42
C VAL A 34 12.06 2.97 -12.00
N SER A 35 12.98 2.39 -11.25
CA SER A 35 13.77 1.20 -11.62
C SER A 35 12.94 -0.09 -11.77
N ALA A 36 11.66 -0.05 -11.50
CA ALA A 36 10.74 -1.19 -11.57
C ALA A 36 9.42 -0.81 -12.27
N THR A 37 8.72 -1.80 -12.80
CA THR A 37 7.42 -1.64 -13.50
C THR A 37 6.36 -0.92 -12.65
N ASN A 38 6.42 -1.05 -11.33
CA ASN A 38 5.48 -0.44 -10.39
C ASN A 38 6.17 0.62 -9.54
N CYS A 39 5.55 1.79 -9.35
CA CYS A 39 6.12 2.92 -8.61
C CYS A 39 6.41 2.64 -7.12
N GLY A 40 5.85 1.60 -6.53
CA GLY A 40 6.06 1.20 -5.13
C GLY A 40 5.44 2.10 -4.07
N ILE A 41 4.85 3.24 -4.43
CA ILE A 41 4.34 4.26 -3.48
C ILE A 41 2.84 4.52 -3.60
N CYS A 42 2.21 4.22 -4.73
CA CYS A 42 0.78 4.41 -4.88
C CYS A 42 -0.02 3.36 -4.08
N THR A 43 -1.27 3.68 -3.77
CA THR A 43 -2.15 2.82 -2.96
C THR A 43 -2.28 1.39 -3.52
N LYS A 44 -2.27 1.21 -4.84
CA LYS A 44 -2.36 -0.13 -5.44
C LYS A 44 -1.07 -0.92 -5.26
N CYS A 45 0.10 -0.26 -5.44
CA CYS A 45 1.41 -0.88 -5.21
C CYS A 45 1.57 -1.29 -3.74
N LEU A 46 1.33 -0.35 -2.81
CA LEU A 46 1.46 -0.61 -1.37
C LEU A 46 0.51 -1.72 -0.90
N ARG A 47 -0.71 -1.76 -1.42
CA ARG A 47 -1.68 -2.83 -1.12
C ARG A 47 -1.20 -4.20 -1.58
N THR A 48 -0.68 -4.28 -2.80
CA THR A 48 -0.19 -5.56 -3.35
C THR A 48 1.07 -6.01 -2.60
N MET A 49 2.00 -5.08 -2.33
CA MET A 49 3.20 -5.39 -1.55
C MET A 49 2.86 -5.82 -0.12
N MET A 50 1.86 -5.21 0.54
CA MET A 50 1.40 -5.65 1.86
C MET A 50 0.86 -7.09 1.83
N ALA A 51 0.08 -7.45 0.80
CA ALA A 51 -0.43 -8.81 0.66
C ALA A 51 0.71 -9.82 0.42
N LEU A 52 1.69 -9.49 -0.43
CA LEU A 52 2.87 -10.33 -0.67
C LEU A 52 3.77 -10.44 0.58
N ASP A 53 3.98 -9.35 1.31
CA ASP A 53 4.72 -9.32 2.58
C ASP A 53 4.03 -10.17 3.64
N SER A 54 2.69 -10.18 3.66
CA SER A 54 1.90 -10.98 4.61
C SER A 54 2.09 -12.49 4.46
N ILE A 55 2.50 -12.95 3.31
CA ILE A 55 2.76 -14.36 3.01
C ILE A 55 4.24 -14.67 2.75
N ASP A 56 5.15 -13.76 3.08
CA ASP A 56 6.61 -13.87 2.90
C ASP A 56 7.04 -14.10 1.43
N GLN A 57 6.30 -13.56 0.47
CA GLN A 57 6.55 -13.76 -0.95
C GLN A 57 6.97 -12.49 -1.70
N LEU A 58 7.12 -11.37 -0.99
CA LEU A 58 7.43 -10.08 -1.60
C LEU A 58 8.77 -10.09 -2.36
N ASP A 59 9.78 -10.79 -1.86
CA ASP A 59 11.10 -10.86 -2.49
C ASP A 59 11.09 -11.52 -3.88
N GLN A 60 10.13 -12.39 -4.15
CA GLN A 60 9.98 -13.01 -5.48
C GLN A 60 9.53 -12.00 -6.56
N PHE A 61 8.98 -10.86 -6.13
CA PHE A 61 8.48 -9.80 -7.00
C PHE A 61 9.42 -8.58 -7.10
N ARG A 62 10.72 -8.75 -6.76
CA ARG A 62 11.72 -7.66 -6.78
C ARG A 62 11.98 -7.08 -8.17
N THR A 63 11.66 -7.80 -9.23
CA THR A 63 11.78 -7.33 -10.62
C THR A 63 10.69 -6.33 -10.99
N VAL A 64 9.52 -6.43 -10.35
CA VAL A 64 8.35 -5.59 -10.64
C VAL A 64 8.07 -4.55 -9.56
N PHE A 65 8.58 -4.74 -8.32
CA PHE A 65 8.46 -3.78 -7.23
C PHE A 65 9.83 -3.39 -6.67
N ASP A 66 10.04 -2.11 -6.38
CA ASP A 66 11.17 -1.67 -5.56
C ASP A 66 10.88 -1.96 -4.08
N ILE A 67 11.51 -3.02 -3.56
CA ILE A 67 11.33 -3.46 -2.16
C ILE A 67 11.81 -2.40 -1.15
N ARG A 68 12.73 -1.51 -1.54
CA ARG A 68 13.18 -0.40 -0.68
C ARG A 68 12.05 0.57 -0.41
N GLN A 69 11.20 0.83 -1.40
CA GLN A 69 10.00 1.66 -1.20
C GLN A 69 9.02 1.03 -0.21
N TRP A 70 8.83 -0.30 -0.29
CA TRP A 70 8.04 -1.00 0.71
C TRP A 70 8.62 -0.84 2.12
N LYS A 71 9.90 -1.15 2.32
CA LYS A 71 10.56 -1.02 3.63
C LYS A 71 10.42 0.39 4.23
N LYS A 72 10.48 1.43 3.38
CA LYS A 72 10.33 2.82 3.79
C LYS A 72 8.90 3.17 4.22
N HIS A 73 7.89 2.64 3.53
CA HIS A 73 6.50 3.04 3.71
C HIS A 73 5.62 2.00 4.44
N ALA A 74 6.13 0.78 4.67
CA ALA A 74 5.35 -0.34 5.19
C ALA A 74 4.68 -0.02 6.53
N TRP A 75 5.42 0.58 7.45
CA TRP A 75 4.90 0.89 8.79
C TRP A 75 3.77 1.90 8.75
N GLU A 76 3.99 3.02 8.09
CA GLU A 76 2.97 4.06 7.92
C GLU A 76 1.74 3.52 7.18
N TYR A 77 1.95 2.73 6.14
CA TYR A 77 0.87 2.11 5.39
C TYR A 77 0.07 1.11 6.25
N LYS A 78 0.73 0.27 7.05
CA LYS A 78 0.07 -0.65 8.00
C LYS A 78 -0.75 0.12 9.04
N CYS A 79 -0.23 1.24 9.59
CA CYS A 79 -0.99 2.13 10.48
C CYS A 79 -2.26 2.67 9.80
N LEU A 80 -2.13 3.14 8.56
CA LEU A 80 -3.26 3.64 7.78
C LEU A 80 -4.32 2.56 7.52
N GLN A 81 -3.92 1.30 7.26
CA GLN A 81 -4.85 0.19 7.07
C GLN A 81 -5.62 -0.13 8.37
N VAL A 82 -4.92 -0.19 9.50
CA VAL A 82 -5.54 -0.41 10.83
C VAL A 82 -6.49 0.74 11.18
N TYR A 83 -6.11 1.99 10.90
CA TYR A 83 -6.96 3.15 11.09
C TYR A 83 -8.26 3.07 10.27
N LYS A 84 -8.16 2.68 8.99
CA LYS A 84 -9.29 2.61 8.06
C LYS A 84 -10.08 1.31 8.12
N TYR A 85 -9.75 0.39 9.00
CA TYR A 85 -10.35 -0.95 9.07
C TYR A 85 -11.87 -0.97 9.02
N ASN A 86 -12.53 -0.07 9.73
CA ASN A 86 -13.99 -0.04 9.82
C ASN A 86 -14.66 0.72 8.66
N THR A 87 -13.92 1.55 7.92
CA THR A 87 -14.47 2.48 6.92
C THR A 87 -14.11 2.12 5.48
N ASP A 88 -13.08 1.29 5.27
CA ASP A 88 -12.58 0.92 3.95
C ASP A 88 -12.49 -0.62 3.82
N GLY A 89 -13.26 -1.19 2.89
CA GLY A 89 -13.26 -2.63 2.64
C GLY A 89 -11.93 -3.20 2.19
N PHE A 90 -11.09 -2.40 1.50
CA PHE A 90 -9.74 -2.83 1.12
C PHE A 90 -8.77 -2.82 2.31
N ALA A 91 -8.91 -1.85 3.21
CA ALA A 91 -8.14 -1.83 4.44
C ALA A 91 -8.49 -3.02 5.33
N ARG A 92 -9.77 -3.35 5.45
CA ARG A 92 -10.25 -4.54 6.16
C ARG A 92 -9.67 -5.82 5.55
N ASP A 93 -9.73 -5.99 4.23
CA ASP A 93 -9.14 -7.15 3.55
C ASP A 93 -7.64 -7.30 3.85
N ASN A 94 -6.87 -6.21 3.77
CA ASN A 94 -5.44 -6.23 4.05
C ASN A 94 -5.12 -6.62 5.50
N VAL A 95 -5.86 -6.05 6.47
CA VAL A 95 -5.67 -6.32 7.90
C VAL A 95 -6.05 -7.76 8.24
N ASP A 96 -7.22 -8.21 7.78
CA ASP A 96 -7.69 -9.58 8.00
C ASP A 96 -6.72 -10.60 7.39
N PHE A 97 -6.22 -10.33 6.18
CA PHE A 97 -5.28 -11.18 5.49
C PHE A 97 -3.93 -11.27 6.24
N ALA A 98 -3.40 -10.12 6.69
CA ALA A 98 -2.16 -10.09 7.47
C ALA A 98 -2.31 -10.84 8.80
N ASN A 99 -3.43 -10.66 9.51
CA ASN A 99 -3.73 -11.38 10.75
C ASN A 99 -3.85 -12.90 10.52
N LYS A 100 -4.52 -13.31 9.45
CA LYS A 100 -4.65 -14.73 9.05
C LYS A 100 -3.29 -15.40 8.85
N HIS A 101 -2.29 -14.65 8.38
CA HIS A 101 -0.93 -15.12 8.15
C HIS A 101 0.04 -14.82 9.30
N GLY A 102 -0.47 -14.45 10.48
CA GLY A 102 0.32 -14.25 11.70
C GLY A 102 1.27 -13.03 11.65
N LYS A 103 1.00 -12.05 10.76
CA LYS A 103 1.83 -10.85 10.67
C LYS A 103 1.48 -9.84 11.75
N SER A 104 2.52 -9.28 12.37
CA SER A 104 2.37 -8.21 13.34
C SER A 104 1.87 -6.93 12.66
N LEU A 105 0.79 -6.39 13.20
CA LEU A 105 0.22 -5.11 12.82
C LEU A 105 0.32 -4.11 13.96
N PRO A 106 0.32 -2.79 13.65
CA PRO A 106 0.32 -1.76 14.68
C PRO A 106 -0.87 -1.90 15.63
N PHE A 107 -0.64 -1.70 16.91
CA PHE A 107 -1.71 -1.59 17.91
C PHE A 107 -2.64 -0.42 17.56
N ARG A 108 -3.95 -0.62 17.64
CA ARG A 108 -4.95 0.35 17.15
C ARG A 108 -4.75 1.78 17.65
N PRO A 109 -4.66 2.06 18.97
CA PRO A 109 -4.44 3.42 19.45
C PRO A 109 -3.17 4.07 18.90
N PHE A 110 -2.10 3.29 18.75
CA PHE A 110 -0.86 3.77 18.17
C PHE A 110 -1.00 4.08 16.66
N ALA A 111 -1.71 3.25 15.91
CA ALA A 111 -2.00 3.52 14.52
C ALA A 111 -2.79 4.83 14.34
N TYR A 112 -3.76 5.11 15.20
CA TYR A 112 -4.51 6.37 15.21
C TYR A 112 -3.59 7.56 15.49
N LEU A 113 -2.69 7.44 16.48
CA LEU A 113 -1.72 8.49 16.80
C LEU A 113 -0.81 8.80 15.61
N VAL A 114 -0.24 7.79 14.94
CA VAL A 114 0.64 7.96 13.77
C VAL A 114 -0.09 8.66 12.64
N VAL A 115 -1.31 8.23 12.32
CA VAL A 115 -2.12 8.84 11.26
C VAL A 115 -2.46 10.29 11.60
N TYR A 116 -2.78 10.60 12.85
CA TYR A 116 -3.09 11.95 13.31
C TYR A 116 -1.86 12.88 13.24
N VAL A 117 -0.70 12.41 13.70
CA VAL A 117 0.56 13.18 13.63
C VAL A 117 0.93 13.46 12.15
N ASN A 118 0.83 12.48 11.28
CA ASN A 118 1.06 12.68 9.85
C ASN A 118 0.05 13.65 9.22
N TRP A 119 -1.21 13.59 9.63
CA TRP A 119 -2.21 14.54 9.17
C TRP A 119 -1.86 15.97 9.60
N LEU A 120 -1.45 16.18 10.85
CA LEU A 120 -0.99 17.48 11.36
C LEU A 120 0.26 17.99 10.62
N ALA A 121 1.24 17.14 10.37
CA ALA A 121 2.47 17.49 9.66
C ALA A 121 2.20 17.97 8.22
N HIS A 122 1.16 17.46 7.58
CA HIS A 122 0.78 17.85 6.21
C HIS A 122 -0.28 18.97 6.13
N LEU A 123 -0.79 19.47 7.27
CA LEU A 123 -1.76 20.57 7.31
C LEU A 123 -1.29 21.83 6.59
N PRO A 124 -0.07 22.38 6.82
CA PRO A 124 0.38 23.60 6.16
C PRO A 124 0.40 23.46 4.62
N PHE A 125 0.83 22.32 4.08
CA PHE A 125 0.83 22.09 2.64
C PHE A 125 -0.58 21.98 2.04
N ARG A 126 -1.55 21.44 2.78
CA ARG A 126 -2.96 21.35 2.34
C ARG A 126 -3.63 22.71 2.31
N VAL A 127 -3.35 23.56 3.30
CA VAL A 127 -3.87 24.93 3.38
C VAL A 127 -3.29 25.80 2.26
N ILE A 128 -1.98 25.76 2.05
CA ILE A 128 -1.30 26.50 0.97
C ILE A 128 -1.84 26.08 -0.40
N ARG A 129 -2.06 24.77 -0.65
CA ARG A 129 -2.62 24.30 -1.92
C ARG A 129 -4.07 24.77 -2.15
N LYS A 130 -4.91 24.83 -1.10
CA LYS A 130 -6.27 25.37 -1.21
C LYS A 130 -6.26 26.90 -1.48
N ILE A 131 -5.39 27.64 -0.83
CA ILE A 131 -5.24 29.08 -1.05
C ILE A 131 -4.75 29.33 -2.49
N GLY A 132 -3.75 28.60 -2.97
CA GLY A 132 -3.24 28.73 -4.35
C GLY A 132 -4.27 28.42 -5.44
N THR A 133 -5.29 27.60 -5.17
CA THR A 133 -6.40 27.36 -6.11
C THR A 133 -7.46 28.45 -6.09
N LEU A 134 -7.59 29.21 -4.99
CA LEU A 134 -8.50 30.34 -4.88
C LEU A 134 -7.97 31.60 -5.61
N TYR A 135 -6.64 31.76 -5.70
CA TYR A 135 -6.00 32.89 -6.40
C TYR A 135 -5.83 32.66 -7.91
N LYS A 136 -6.21 31.50 -8.48
CA LYS A 136 -6.18 31.20 -9.91
C LYS A 136 -7.54 31.33 -10.61
N LYS A 137 -8.52 31.91 -9.97
CA LYS A 137 -9.77 32.42 -10.57
C LYS A 137 -9.71 33.95 -10.61
#